data_77d502bcc2813a4d6fa3f555b260b448
#
_entry.id   77d502bcc2813a4d6fa3f555b260b448
#
_cell.length_a   1.000
_cell.length_b   1.000
_cell.length_c   1.000
_cell.angle_alpha   90.00
_cell.angle_beta   90.00
_cell.angle_gamma   90.00
#
_symmetry.space_group_name_H-M   'P 1'
#
loop_
_entity.id
_entity.type
_entity.pdbx_description
1 polymer ?
#
loop_
_entity_poly.entity_id
_entity_poly.type
_entity_poly.pdbx_seq_one_letter_code
_entity_poly.pdbx_strand_id
1 'polypeptide(L)'
;CALRGIKIATIMQNPRSAFNPLHTMHTHARETCLALGKPADDATLTAAIEAVGLENAARVLKLYPFEMSGGMLQRMMIAMAVLCESPFIIADEPTTDLDVVAQARILDLLESIMQKQAPGMLLVTHDIGVVARLADDVAVMSDGKIVEQGDVETLFNAPKHTVTRSLVSAHLALYGMELAS
;
A
#
# COMPACT_ATOMS: atom_id res chain seq x y z
N CYS A 1 3.41 -19.11 -11.53
CA CYS A 1 4.58 -18.56 -10.81
C CYS A 1 4.44 -18.82 -9.33
N ALA A 2 5.33 -19.61 -8.74
CA ALA A 2 5.29 -20.03 -7.33
C ALA A 2 5.55 -18.89 -6.30
N LEU A 3 5.79 -17.67 -6.74
CA LEU A 3 6.10 -16.52 -5.85
C LEU A 3 4.92 -15.60 -5.63
N ARG A 4 4.17 -15.27 -6.68
CA ARG A 4 3.07 -14.29 -6.61
C ARG A 4 1.92 -14.84 -5.74
N GLY A 5 1.46 -14.05 -4.79
CA GLY A 5 0.39 -14.38 -3.85
C GLY A 5 0.80 -15.31 -2.70
N ILE A 6 1.85 -16.12 -2.87
CA ILE A 6 2.34 -17.05 -1.83
C ILE A 6 3.52 -16.45 -1.06
N LYS A 7 4.49 -15.88 -1.77
CA LYS A 7 5.69 -15.28 -1.17
C LYS A 7 5.68 -13.76 -1.23
N ILE A 8 5.02 -13.21 -2.24
CA ILE A 8 4.96 -11.77 -2.48
C ILE A 8 3.52 -11.40 -2.83
N ALA A 9 2.90 -10.54 -2.04
CA ALA A 9 1.67 -9.84 -2.39
C ALA A 9 2.02 -8.49 -3.03
N THR A 10 1.13 -7.96 -3.88
CA THR A 10 1.36 -6.69 -4.57
C THR A 10 0.15 -5.77 -4.41
N ILE A 11 0.40 -4.55 -3.97
CA ILE A 11 -0.56 -3.43 -3.96
C ILE A 11 -0.11 -2.51 -5.10
N MET A 12 -0.95 -2.36 -6.13
CA MET A 12 -0.61 -1.63 -7.35
C MET A 12 -1.10 -0.18 -7.28
N GLN A 13 -0.46 0.71 -8.04
CA GLN A 13 -0.79 2.13 -8.14
C GLN A 13 -2.25 2.36 -8.59
N ASN A 14 -2.72 1.61 -9.56
CA ASN A 14 -4.08 1.76 -10.09
C ASN A 14 -4.96 0.57 -9.66
N PRO A 15 -5.79 0.73 -8.61
CA PRO A 15 -6.65 -0.34 -8.11
C PRO A 15 -7.70 -0.77 -9.13
N ARG A 16 -8.14 0.12 -10.04
CA ARG A 16 -9.13 -0.23 -11.08
C ARG A 16 -8.60 -1.27 -12.04
N SER A 17 -7.31 -1.25 -12.36
CA SER A 17 -6.68 -2.23 -13.25
C SER A 17 -6.46 -3.59 -12.61
N ALA A 18 -6.56 -3.69 -11.28
CA ALA A 18 -6.36 -4.93 -10.54
C ALA A 18 -7.58 -5.87 -10.62
N PHE A 19 -8.76 -5.34 -10.91
CA PHE A 19 -10.03 -6.07 -10.85
C PHE A 19 -10.66 -6.24 -12.23
N ASN A 20 -11.19 -7.43 -12.50
CA ASN A 20 -12.03 -7.66 -13.66
C ASN A 20 -13.40 -6.96 -13.46
N PRO A 21 -13.79 -6.01 -14.32
CA PRO A 21 -15.03 -5.26 -14.13
C PRO A 21 -16.31 -6.10 -14.22
N LEU A 22 -16.22 -7.31 -14.77
CA LEU A 22 -17.36 -8.22 -14.92
C LEU A 22 -17.56 -9.14 -13.70
N HIS A 23 -16.68 -9.10 -12.73
CA HIS A 23 -16.74 -9.91 -11.50
C HIS A 23 -17.05 -9.03 -10.30
N THR A 24 -17.84 -9.57 -9.36
CA THR A 24 -18.09 -8.93 -8.06
C THR A 24 -16.85 -9.05 -7.16
N MET A 25 -16.78 -8.24 -6.12
CA MET A 25 -15.71 -8.33 -5.12
C MET A 25 -15.70 -9.68 -4.41
N HIS A 26 -16.86 -10.30 -4.22
CA HIS A 26 -16.96 -11.67 -3.70
C HIS A 26 -16.21 -12.67 -4.61
N THR A 27 -16.43 -12.59 -5.92
CA THR A 27 -15.75 -13.48 -6.87
C THR A 27 -14.24 -13.31 -6.79
N HIS A 28 -13.74 -12.06 -6.78
CA HIS A 28 -12.30 -11.77 -6.66
C HIS A 28 -11.71 -12.32 -5.35
N ALA A 29 -12.36 -12.06 -4.22
CA ALA A 29 -11.88 -12.52 -2.93
C ALA A 29 -11.87 -14.06 -2.84
N ARG A 30 -12.95 -14.70 -3.32
CA ARG A 30 -13.08 -16.15 -3.36
C ARG A 30 -12.02 -16.80 -4.25
N GLU A 31 -11.81 -16.29 -5.46
CA GLU A 31 -10.78 -16.80 -6.38
C GLU A 31 -9.38 -16.65 -5.79
N THR A 32 -9.10 -15.54 -5.10
CA THR A 32 -7.84 -15.33 -4.40
C THR A 32 -7.63 -16.40 -3.32
N CYS A 33 -8.60 -16.63 -2.46
CA CYS A 33 -8.52 -17.68 -1.43
C CYS A 33 -8.32 -19.07 -2.05
N LEU A 34 -9.10 -19.43 -3.07
CA LEU A 34 -8.98 -20.73 -3.75
C LEU A 34 -7.63 -20.93 -4.40
N ALA A 35 -7.09 -19.88 -5.04
CA ALA A 35 -5.75 -19.94 -5.67
C ALA A 35 -4.63 -20.16 -4.65
N LEU A 36 -4.86 -19.77 -3.39
CA LEU A 36 -3.93 -19.92 -2.27
C LEU A 36 -4.17 -21.20 -1.45
N GLY A 37 -5.20 -21.99 -1.81
CA GLY A 37 -5.60 -23.19 -1.05
C GLY A 37 -6.19 -22.85 0.32
N LYS A 38 -6.75 -21.63 0.49
CA LYS A 38 -7.35 -21.15 1.75
C LYS A 38 -8.86 -21.31 1.75
N PRO A 39 -9.49 -21.35 2.94
CA PRO A 39 -10.94 -21.29 3.06
C PRO A 39 -11.49 -20.05 2.34
N ALA A 40 -12.56 -20.22 1.58
CA ALA A 40 -13.22 -19.17 0.80
C ALA A 40 -14.69 -19.00 1.23
N ASP A 41 -14.97 -19.26 2.53
CA ASP A 41 -16.28 -19.05 3.12
C ASP A 41 -16.54 -17.57 3.41
N ASP A 42 -17.81 -17.21 3.53
CA ASP A 42 -18.24 -15.83 3.71
C ASP A 42 -17.67 -15.19 4.99
N ALA A 43 -17.39 -15.98 6.03
CA ALA A 43 -16.82 -15.46 7.26
C ALA A 43 -15.37 -14.99 7.05
N THR A 44 -14.54 -15.79 6.38
CA THR A 44 -13.17 -15.44 6.01
C THR A 44 -13.13 -14.18 5.13
N LEU A 45 -14.00 -14.13 4.11
CA LEU A 45 -14.06 -12.98 3.19
C LEU A 45 -14.53 -11.71 3.89
N THR A 46 -15.56 -11.83 4.76
CA THR A 46 -16.07 -10.72 5.56
C THR A 46 -14.99 -10.15 6.48
N ALA A 47 -14.30 -11.02 7.22
CA ALA A 47 -13.24 -10.60 8.13
C ALA A 47 -12.11 -9.84 7.43
N ALA A 48 -11.71 -10.27 6.22
CA ALA A 48 -10.69 -9.57 5.44
C ALA A 48 -11.13 -8.17 4.99
N ILE A 49 -12.40 -7.99 4.65
CA ILE A 49 -12.97 -6.70 4.24
C ILE A 49 -13.13 -5.76 5.43
N GLU A 50 -13.56 -6.27 6.58
CA GLU A 50 -13.67 -5.50 7.81
C GLU A 50 -12.28 -5.09 8.34
N ALA A 51 -11.27 -5.94 8.19
CA ALA A 51 -9.89 -5.65 8.60
C ALA A 51 -9.30 -4.43 7.87
N VAL A 52 -9.77 -4.12 6.65
CA VAL A 52 -9.35 -2.93 5.91
C VAL A 52 -10.30 -1.73 6.09
N GLY A 53 -11.22 -1.81 7.06
CA GLY A 53 -12.12 -0.72 7.42
C GLY A 53 -13.19 -0.43 6.36
N LEU A 54 -13.60 -1.42 5.57
CA LEU A 54 -14.75 -1.34 4.68
C LEU A 54 -16.00 -1.79 5.45
N GLU A 55 -16.88 -0.85 5.73
CA GLU A 55 -18.14 -1.10 6.44
C GLU A 55 -19.11 -1.91 5.59
N ASN A 56 -19.95 -2.72 6.25
CA ASN A 56 -20.95 -3.57 5.62
C ASN A 56 -20.35 -4.51 4.56
N ALA A 57 -19.45 -5.38 4.99
CA ALA A 57 -18.73 -6.34 4.13
C ALA A 57 -19.68 -7.15 3.23
N ALA A 58 -20.84 -7.56 3.72
CA ALA A 58 -21.85 -8.29 2.94
C ALA A 58 -22.38 -7.50 1.73
N ARG A 59 -22.47 -6.17 1.85
CA ARG A 59 -22.80 -5.28 0.74
C ARG A 59 -21.60 -5.11 -0.20
N VAL A 60 -20.40 -4.84 0.36
CA VAL A 60 -19.19 -4.62 -0.41
C VAL A 60 -18.87 -5.82 -1.30
N LEU A 61 -19.01 -7.03 -0.79
CA LEU A 61 -18.80 -8.27 -1.54
C LEU A 61 -19.69 -8.38 -2.79
N LYS A 62 -20.87 -7.78 -2.79
CA LYS A 62 -21.81 -7.80 -3.93
C LYS A 62 -21.51 -6.74 -4.99
N LEU A 63 -20.70 -5.74 -4.69
CA LEU A 63 -20.37 -4.66 -5.62
C LEU A 63 -19.45 -5.13 -6.73
N TYR A 64 -19.60 -4.51 -7.88
CA TYR A 64 -18.65 -4.55 -8.98
C TYR A 64 -17.61 -3.43 -8.84
N PRO A 65 -16.42 -3.54 -9.45
CA PRO A 65 -15.37 -2.51 -9.36
C PRO A 65 -15.84 -1.11 -9.74
N PHE A 66 -16.69 -0.98 -10.74
CA PHE A 66 -17.21 0.31 -11.22
C PHE A 66 -18.23 0.97 -10.27
N GLU A 67 -18.78 0.24 -9.31
CA GLU A 67 -19.68 0.76 -8.27
C GLU A 67 -18.95 1.27 -7.03
N MET A 68 -17.62 1.13 -7.00
CA MET A 68 -16.79 1.48 -5.85
C MET A 68 -16.02 2.78 -6.09
N SER A 69 -15.85 3.58 -5.03
CA SER A 69 -14.94 4.73 -5.06
C SER A 69 -13.47 4.28 -5.16
N GLY A 70 -12.56 5.18 -5.55
CA GLY A 70 -11.13 4.89 -5.62
C GLY A 70 -10.57 4.37 -4.29
N GLY A 71 -10.90 5.03 -3.18
CA GLY A 71 -10.48 4.61 -1.85
C GLY A 71 -11.08 3.26 -1.40
N MET A 72 -12.29 2.91 -1.82
CA MET A 72 -12.87 1.59 -1.59
C MET A 72 -12.12 0.51 -2.37
N LEU A 73 -11.82 0.76 -3.65
CA LEU A 73 -11.05 -0.17 -4.49
C LEU A 73 -9.64 -0.37 -3.95
N GLN A 74 -9.00 0.70 -3.48
CA GLN A 74 -7.66 0.62 -2.87
C GLN A 74 -7.68 -0.26 -1.62
N ARG A 75 -8.63 -0.06 -0.71
CA ARG A 75 -8.79 -0.91 0.46
C ARG A 75 -9.12 -2.36 0.09
N MET A 76 -9.96 -2.56 -0.93
CA MET A 76 -10.26 -3.90 -1.41
C MET A 76 -9.00 -4.60 -1.95
N MET A 77 -8.14 -3.88 -2.67
CA MET A 77 -6.86 -4.42 -3.13
C MET A 77 -5.92 -4.77 -1.96
N ILE A 78 -5.89 -3.93 -0.92
CA ILE A 78 -5.16 -4.23 0.32
C ILE A 78 -5.76 -5.45 1.02
N ALA A 79 -7.10 -5.60 1.08
CA ALA A 79 -7.74 -6.80 1.62
C ALA A 79 -7.29 -8.07 0.88
N MET A 80 -7.16 -8.01 -0.46
CA MET A 80 -6.61 -9.14 -1.24
C MET A 80 -5.17 -9.44 -0.86
N ALA A 81 -4.34 -8.42 -0.64
CA ALA A 81 -2.95 -8.61 -0.20
C ALA A 81 -2.88 -9.20 1.22
N VAL A 82 -3.77 -8.79 2.13
CA VAL A 82 -3.89 -9.36 3.49
C VAL A 82 -4.32 -10.83 3.43
N LEU A 83 -5.29 -11.19 2.60
CA LEU A 83 -5.73 -12.58 2.39
C LEU A 83 -4.58 -13.49 1.91
N CYS A 84 -3.61 -12.94 1.18
CA CYS A 84 -2.44 -13.69 0.75
C CYS A 84 -1.58 -14.14 1.94
N GLU A 85 -1.53 -13.39 3.05
CA GLU A 85 -0.64 -13.63 4.20
C GLU A 85 0.81 -13.86 3.76
N SER A 86 1.21 -13.15 2.72
CA SER A 86 2.55 -13.27 2.14
C SER A 86 3.59 -12.69 3.08
N PRO A 87 4.77 -13.30 3.22
CA PRO A 87 5.84 -12.76 4.06
C PRO A 87 6.44 -11.46 3.52
N PHE A 88 6.10 -11.07 2.29
CA PHE A 88 6.58 -9.85 1.66
C PHE A 88 5.47 -9.16 0.86
N ILE A 89 5.41 -7.82 0.97
CA ILE A 89 4.47 -6.97 0.24
C ILE A 89 5.25 -5.98 -0.62
N ILE A 90 4.86 -5.83 -1.89
CA ILE A 90 5.30 -4.71 -2.72
C ILE A 90 4.12 -3.75 -2.83
N ALA A 91 4.30 -2.53 -2.35
CA ALA A 91 3.32 -1.45 -2.44
C ALA A 91 3.85 -0.37 -3.40
N ASP A 92 3.24 -0.29 -4.57
CA ASP A 92 3.60 0.64 -5.63
C ASP A 92 2.59 1.78 -5.65
N GLU A 93 3.03 2.96 -5.21
CA GLU A 93 2.23 4.18 -5.11
C GLU A 93 0.85 3.97 -4.43
N PRO A 94 0.80 3.38 -3.22
CA PRO A 94 -0.46 2.90 -2.63
C PRO A 94 -1.46 4.01 -2.26
N THR A 95 -1.05 5.27 -2.27
CA THR A 95 -1.86 6.43 -1.89
C THR A 95 -2.09 7.43 -3.02
N THR A 96 -1.52 7.20 -4.20
CA THR A 96 -1.70 8.07 -5.38
C THR A 96 -3.18 8.11 -5.79
N ASP A 97 -3.63 9.25 -6.28
CA ASP A 97 -5.01 9.54 -6.69
C ASP A 97 -6.06 9.48 -5.56
N LEU A 98 -5.64 9.50 -4.29
CA LEU A 98 -6.53 9.59 -3.15
C LEU A 98 -6.55 11.02 -2.57
N ASP A 99 -7.71 11.42 -2.05
CA ASP A 99 -7.79 12.63 -1.23
C ASP A 99 -7.03 12.46 0.08
N VAL A 100 -6.68 13.57 0.74
CA VAL A 100 -5.85 13.60 1.97
C VAL A 100 -6.41 12.71 3.08
N VAL A 101 -7.74 12.66 3.23
CA VAL A 101 -8.38 11.84 4.28
C VAL A 101 -8.29 10.36 3.93
N ALA A 102 -8.53 10.00 2.67
CA ALA A 102 -8.39 8.63 2.20
C ALA A 102 -6.93 8.15 2.28
N GLN A 103 -5.97 9.01 1.90
CA GLN A 103 -4.53 8.74 2.02
C GLN A 103 -4.15 8.44 3.47
N ALA A 104 -4.52 9.30 4.43
CA ALA A 104 -4.21 9.08 5.84
C ALA A 104 -4.74 7.73 6.33
N ARG A 105 -5.98 7.38 5.98
CA ARG A 105 -6.59 6.09 6.35
C ARG A 105 -5.89 4.88 5.74
N ILE A 106 -5.36 4.98 4.51
CA ILE A 106 -4.59 3.91 3.89
C ILE A 106 -3.24 3.74 4.59
N LEU A 107 -2.59 4.84 4.96
CA LEU A 107 -1.32 4.78 5.71
C LEU A 107 -1.52 4.16 7.10
N ASP A 108 -2.58 4.55 7.84
CA ASP A 108 -2.96 3.93 9.12
C ASP A 108 -3.17 2.42 8.96
N LEU A 109 -3.82 2.01 7.87
CA LEU A 109 -4.07 0.61 7.57
C LEU A 109 -2.78 -0.16 7.28
N LEU A 110 -1.91 0.37 6.43
CA LEU A 110 -0.63 -0.26 6.10
C LEU A 110 0.24 -0.40 7.36
N GLU A 111 0.33 0.64 8.17
CA GLU A 111 1.04 0.62 9.45
C GLU A 111 0.49 -0.47 10.40
N SER A 112 -0.84 -0.56 10.52
CA SER A 112 -1.50 -1.62 11.32
C SER A 112 -1.18 -3.03 10.81
N ILE A 113 -1.11 -3.23 9.49
CA ILE A 113 -0.73 -4.51 8.88
C ILE A 113 0.72 -4.84 9.21
N MET A 114 1.64 -3.87 9.06
CA MET A 114 3.05 -4.04 9.39
C MET A 114 3.25 -4.42 10.87
N GLN A 115 2.53 -3.75 11.78
CA GLN A 115 2.62 -4.05 13.22
C GLN A 115 2.06 -5.43 13.59
N LYS A 116 0.96 -5.86 12.97
CA LYS A 116 0.26 -7.11 13.33
C LYS A 116 0.83 -8.36 12.68
N GLN A 117 1.22 -8.27 11.42
CA GLN A 117 1.66 -9.41 10.62
C GLN A 117 3.17 -9.39 10.35
N ALA A 118 3.82 -8.24 10.56
CA ALA A 118 5.25 -8.01 10.36
C ALA A 118 5.79 -8.56 9.01
N PRO A 119 5.09 -8.37 7.86
CA PRO A 119 5.67 -8.73 6.59
C PRO A 119 6.81 -7.75 6.25
N GLY A 120 7.82 -8.20 5.49
CA GLY A 120 8.71 -7.26 4.83
C GLY A 120 7.92 -6.44 3.81
N MET A 121 8.20 -5.13 3.68
CA MET A 121 7.53 -4.29 2.69
C MET A 121 8.53 -3.52 1.84
N LEU A 122 8.38 -3.60 0.52
CA LEU A 122 8.98 -2.67 -0.42
C LEU A 122 7.92 -1.63 -0.81
N LEU A 123 8.10 -0.41 -0.31
CA LEU A 123 7.24 0.72 -0.66
C LEU A 123 7.91 1.55 -1.76
N VAL A 124 7.22 1.74 -2.88
CA VAL A 124 7.62 2.65 -3.95
C VAL A 124 6.70 3.86 -3.90
N THR A 125 7.26 5.04 -3.73
CA THR A 125 6.47 6.28 -3.69
C THR A 125 7.35 7.50 -4.01
N HIS A 126 6.72 8.55 -4.51
CA HIS A 126 7.34 9.87 -4.67
C HIS A 126 7.01 10.82 -3.50
N ASP A 127 6.13 10.38 -2.58
CA ASP A 127 5.73 11.18 -1.41
C ASP A 127 6.68 10.93 -0.23
N ILE A 128 7.53 11.91 0.04
CA ILE A 128 8.52 11.84 1.11
C ILE A 128 7.86 11.76 2.50
N GLY A 129 6.63 12.26 2.66
CA GLY A 129 5.87 12.16 3.91
C GLY A 129 5.43 10.72 4.18
N VAL A 130 5.09 9.98 3.14
CA VAL A 130 4.79 8.54 3.24
C VAL A 130 6.05 7.77 3.64
N VAL A 131 7.20 8.11 3.03
CA VAL A 131 8.51 7.53 3.39
C VAL A 131 8.83 7.80 4.86
N ALA A 132 8.73 9.05 5.30
CA ALA A 132 9.02 9.44 6.70
C ALA A 132 8.17 8.68 7.72
N ARG A 133 6.96 8.27 7.33
CA ARG A 133 6.01 7.61 8.21
C ARG A 133 6.19 6.08 8.28
N LEU A 134 6.49 5.44 7.15
CA LEU A 134 6.39 3.98 7.02
C LEU A 134 7.73 3.28 6.80
N ALA A 135 8.79 3.98 6.37
CA ALA A 135 10.03 3.35 5.99
C ALA A 135 11.04 3.31 7.15
N ASP A 136 11.78 2.21 7.24
CA ASP A 136 12.96 2.09 8.08
C ASP A 136 14.21 2.50 7.28
N ASP A 137 14.34 1.95 6.06
CA ASP A 137 15.43 2.21 5.13
C ASP A 137 14.89 2.81 3.83
N VAL A 138 15.67 3.68 3.20
CA VAL A 138 15.30 4.40 1.99
C VAL A 138 16.37 4.26 0.92
N ALA A 139 15.95 4.04 -0.32
CA ALA A 139 16.78 4.15 -1.51
C ALA A 139 16.19 5.22 -2.43
N VAL A 140 16.92 6.31 -2.63
CA VAL A 140 16.54 7.39 -3.56
C VAL A 140 17.02 7.07 -4.96
N MET A 141 16.09 7.11 -5.92
CA MET A 141 16.39 6.84 -7.33
C MET A 141 16.29 8.11 -8.17
N SER A 142 17.22 8.28 -9.10
CA SER A 142 17.18 9.28 -10.17
C SER A 142 17.80 8.70 -11.43
N ASP A 143 17.19 8.98 -12.58
CA ASP A 143 17.66 8.52 -13.90
C ASP A 143 17.99 7.02 -13.97
N GLY A 144 17.14 6.20 -13.31
CA GLY A 144 17.28 4.74 -13.29
C GLY A 144 18.41 4.21 -12.42
N LYS A 145 19.00 5.05 -11.54
CA LYS A 145 20.08 4.68 -10.63
C LYS A 145 19.72 5.00 -9.19
N ILE A 146 20.18 4.19 -8.25
CA ILE A 146 20.16 4.54 -6.84
C ILE A 146 21.27 5.57 -6.61
N VAL A 147 20.88 6.78 -6.21
CA VAL A 147 21.79 7.91 -5.99
C VAL A 147 22.16 8.11 -4.53
N GLU A 148 21.31 7.65 -3.63
CA GLU A 148 21.55 7.65 -2.18
C GLU A 148 20.72 6.55 -1.51
N GLN A 149 21.24 5.97 -0.43
CA GLN A 149 20.52 5.00 0.40
C GLN A 149 20.99 5.07 1.86
N GLY A 150 20.11 4.74 2.78
CA GLY A 150 20.38 4.71 4.21
C GLY A 150 19.09 4.61 5.02
N ASP A 151 19.22 4.66 6.33
CA ASP A 151 18.07 4.76 7.22
C ASP A 151 17.34 6.09 7.02
N VAL A 152 16.04 6.08 7.31
CA VAL A 152 15.17 7.25 7.07
C VAL A 152 15.62 8.46 7.85
N GLU A 153 16.06 8.30 9.10
CA GLU A 153 16.45 9.41 9.98
C GLU A 153 17.70 10.11 9.44
N THR A 154 18.72 9.35 9.03
CA THR A 154 19.95 9.89 8.44
C THR A 154 19.66 10.62 7.12
N LEU A 155 18.81 10.05 6.25
CA LEU A 155 18.47 10.67 4.97
C LEU A 155 17.70 12.00 5.13
N PHE A 156 16.84 12.09 6.14
CA PHE A 156 16.09 13.34 6.42
C PHE A 156 16.95 14.41 7.08
N ASN A 157 17.84 14.03 8.02
CA ASN A 157 18.64 14.98 8.78
C ASN A 157 19.92 15.43 8.06
N ALA A 158 20.53 14.55 7.26
CA ALA A 158 21.82 14.81 6.60
C ALA A 158 21.88 14.23 5.17
N PRO A 159 20.98 14.66 4.26
CA PRO A 159 20.98 14.19 2.87
C PRO A 159 22.24 14.65 2.15
N LYS A 160 22.90 13.73 1.45
CA LYS A 160 24.18 14.00 0.74
C LYS A 160 23.95 14.34 -0.71
N HIS A 161 23.06 13.63 -1.40
CA HIS A 161 22.81 13.84 -2.82
C HIS A 161 21.87 15.04 -3.05
N THR A 162 22.08 15.78 -4.13
CA THR A 162 21.27 16.96 -4.46
C THR A 162 19.79 16.64 -4.65
N VAL A 163 19.47 15.52 -5.27
CA VAL A 163 18.08 15.06 -5.44
C VAL A 163 17.43 14.81 -4.09
N THR A 164 18.10 14.11 -3.18
CA THR A 164 17.59 13.85 -1.82
C THR A 164 17.35 15.15 -1.07
N ARG A 165 18.31 16.07 -1.10
CA ARG A 165 18.16 17.40 -0.49
C ARG A 165 16.93 18.14 -1.02
N SER A 166 16.76 18.14 -2.34
CA SER A 166 15.60 18.81 -2.96
C SER A 166 14.28 18.21 -2.51
N LEU A 167 14.18 16.87 -2.45
CA LEU A 167 12.98 16.18 -1.99
C LEU A 167 12.67 16.49 -0.52
N VAL A 168 13.66 16.36 0.35
CA VAL A 168 13.50 16.65 1.79
C VAL A 168 13.18 18.12 2.02
N SER A 169 13.89 19.05 1.37
CA SER A 169 13.62 20.49 1.50
C SER A 169 12.21 20.86 1.04
N ALA A 170 11.75 20.28 -0.07
CA ALA A 170 10.39 20.51 -0.56
C ALA A 170 9.33 20.02 0.45
N HIS A 171 9.57 18.87 1.08
CA HIS A 171 8.68 18.35 2.11
C HIS A 171 8.65 19.25 3.36
N LEU A 172 9.82 19.61 3.89
CA LEU A 172 9.92 20.47 5.08
C LEU A 172 9.28 21.84 4.86
N ALA A 173 9.41 22.42 3.67
CA ALA A 173 8.81 23.70 3.30
C ALA A 173 7.27 23.70 3.43
N LEU A 174 6.60 22.54 3.21
CA LEU A 174 5.15 22.41 3.43
C LEU A 174 4.74 22.64 4.90
N TYR A 175 5.65 22.42 5.84
CA TYR A 175 5.45 22.60 7.27
C TYR A 175 6.13 23.85 7.82
N GLY A 176 6.67 24.73 6.96
CA GLY A 176 7.40 25.93 7.37
C GLY A 176 8.74 25.63 8.06
N MET A 177 9.32 24.48 7.78
CA MET A 177 10.60 24.02 8.33
C MET A 177 11.69 24.09 7.26
N GLU A 178 12.95 24.24 7.69
CA GLU A 178 14.12 24.22 6.80
C GLU A 178 15.06 23.09 7.20
N LEU A 179 15.83 22.57 6.23
CA LEU A 179 16.93 21.64 6.50
C LEU A 179 17.96 22.34 7.38
N ALA A 180 18.41 21.65 8.43
CA ALA A 180 19.54 22.12 9.22
C ALA A 180 20.80 22.25 8.33
N SER A 181 21.45 23.41 8.38
CA SER A 181 22.64 23.78 7.60
C SER A 181 23.89 23.04 8.06
#